data_ae878ae8176bbde72d2f163b77b579be
#
_entry.id   ae878ae8176bbde72d2f163b77b579be
#
_cell.length_a   1.000
_cell.length_b   1.000
_cell.length_c   1.000
_cell.angle_alpha   90.00
_cell.angle_beta   90.00
_cell.angle_gamma   90.00
#
_symmetry.space_group_name_H-M   'P 1'
#
loop_
_entity.id
_entity.type
_entity.pdbx_description
1 polymer ?
#
loop_
_entity_poly.entity_id
_entity_poly.type
_entity_poly.pdbx_seq_one_letter_code
_entity_poly.pdbx_strand_id
1 'polypeptide(L)'
;MPVRSLFFLLSVTLASVTVLSGCANHLPQRSEHEERVDRKLIEHSLQINAGEKEVLELPQRRIKVLDQHRYEVTDFEVTRHYDRYTPYQPWRELYEVPLGAVTLVAGIGANILNVPLLGSLPESATHGLVVYGLDGLNPFMNVASNGRSEQNLASIDEKQLDKRVEYTSLPWAERPVEVKAGKARYELLTDQNGFLRLNLLEDPFAGHDISGVGKLDITVIDPEDQTKAERTLTVSRSLRSKLLEAHELIYDDLEEDDVTRWVHRVKRLSELGLEEESSELEQNLIELTHNDPELQNEFVTALSKATGTPKTISQ
;
A
#
# COMPACT_ATOMS: atom_id res chain seq x y z
N MET A 1 -75.92 -6.94 44.14
CA MET A 1 -75.33 -7.02 42.79
C MET A 1 -74.28 -5.98 42.45
N PRO A 2 -73.37 -5.49 43.29
CA PRO A 2 -72.30 -4.54 42.89
C PRO A 2 -70.93 -5.16 42.72
N VAL A 3 -70.71 -6.41 43.27
CA VAL A 3 -69.32 -6.94 43.27
C VAL A 3 -68.82 -7.42 41.89
N ARG A 4 -69.68 -7.89 41.00
CA ARG A 4 -69.31 -8.33 39.67
C ARG A 4 -68.89 -7.18 38.72
N SER A 5 -69.47 -6.02 38.92
CA SER A 5 -69.14 -4.83 38.14
C SER A 5 -67.79 -4.25 38.53
N LEU A 6 -67.42 -4.37 39.83
CA LEU A 6 -66.13 -3.90 40.31
C LEU A 6 -64.98 -4.76 39.82
N PHE A 7 -65.18 -6.08 39.76
CA PHE A 7 -64.17 -7.00 39.21
C PHE A 7 -63.95 -6.84 37.70
N PHE A 8 -65.00 -6.50 36.96
CA PHE A 8 -64.91 -6.25 35.53
C PHE A 8 -64.15 -4.94 35.22
N LEU A 9 -64.43 -3.88 35.99
CA LEU A 9 -63.72 -2.62 35.93
C LEU A 9 -62.24 -2.78 36.32
N LEU A 10 -61.95 -3.58 37.36
CA LEU A 10 -60.56 -3.84 37.79
C LEU A 10 -59.78 -4.68 36.79
N SER A 11 -60.43 -5.64 36.13
CA SER A 11 -59.79 -6.48 35.10
C SER A 11 -59.55 -5.72 33.78
N VAL A 12 -60.46 -4.79 33.43
CA VAL A 12 -60.28 -3.95 32.22
C VAL A 12 -59.17 -2.90 32.46
N THR A 13 -59.08 -2.33 33.65
CA THR A 13 -57.99 -1.42 34.01
C THR A 13 -56.65 -2.15 34.10
N LEU A 14 -56.59 -3.38 34.60
CA LEU A 14 -55.38 -4.18 34.67
C LEU A 14 -54.94 -4.61 33.25
N ALA A 15 -55.88 -4.95 32.37
CA ALA A 15 -55.56 -5.27 30.95
C ALA A 15 -55.11 -4.05 30.15
N SER A 16 -55.65 -2.88 30.43
CA SER A 16 -55.18 -1.65 29.76
C SER A 16 -53.80 -1.19 30.21
N VAL A 17 -53.42 -1.48 31.46
CA VAL A 17 -52.06 -1.19 31.97
C VAL A 17 -51.02 -2.15 31.38
N THR A 18 -51.40 -3.40 31.11
CA THR A 18 -50.45 -4.36 30.50
C THR A 18 -50.18 -4.10 29.01
N VAL A 19 -51.05 -3.41 28.28
CA VAL A 19 -50.82 -3.06 26.88
C VAL A 19 -49.89 -1.84 26.71
N LEU A 20 -49.73 -1.05 27.78
CA LEU A 20 -48.76 0.07 27.81
C LEU A 20 -47.34 -0.37 28.25
N SER A 21 -47.18 -1.67 28.57
CA SER A 21 -45.93 -2.21 29.05
C SER A 21 -44.96 -2.47 27.88
N GLY A 22 -43.95 -1.71 27.79
CA GLY A 22 -42.75 -2.10 27.10
C GLY A 22 -42.24 -1.22 25.98
N CYS A 23 -42.46 0.07 26.06
CA CYS A 23 -41.65 0.97 25.20
C CYS A 23 -40.49 1.51 26.03
N ALA A 24 -39.32 0.90 25.92
CA ALA A 24 -38.10 1.60 26.23
C ALA A 24 -38.15 2.99 25.54
N ASN A 25 -37.73 4.06 26.24
CA ASN A 25 -37.66 5.37 25.62
C ASN A 25 -36.72 5.26 24.39
N HIS A 26 -37.30 5.27 23.19
CA HIS A 26 -36.56 5.33 21.96
C HIS A 26 -36.02 6.75 21.77
N LEU A 27 -34.68 6.83 21.81
CA LEU A 27 -33.99 8.07 21.47
C LEU A 27 -33.91 8.18 19.93
N PRO A 28 -33.70 9.38 19.39
CA PRO A 28 -33.49 9.56 17.97
C PRO A 28 -32.38 8.65 17.46
N GLN A 29 -32.59 8.05 16.30
CA GLN A 29 -31.58 7.23 15.65
C GLN A 29 -30.30 8.03 15.41
N ARG A 30 -29.17 7.38 15.58
CA ARG A 30 -27.86 7.94 15.25
C ARG A 30 -27.37 7.30 13.98
N SER A 31 -26.90 8.10 13.04
CA SER A 31 -26.24 7.63 11.84
C SER A 31 -24.75 7.98 11.90
N GLU A 32 -23.92 7.02 11.55
CA GLU A 32 -22.48 7.19 11.38
C GLU A 32 -22.15 6.93 9.91
N HIS A 33 -21.38 7.85 9.30
CA HIS A 33 -20.92 7.75 7.94
C HIS A 33 -19.44 7.40 7.94
N GLU A 34 -19.08 6.44 7.14
CA GLU A 34 -17.69 5.98 6.93
C GLU A 34 -17.47 5.77 5.44
N GLU A 35 -16.32 6.22 4.94
CA GLU A 35 -15.89 5.90 3.59
C GLU A 35 -15.03 4.62 3.63
N ARG A 36 -15.39 3.65 2.80
CA ARG A 36 -14.64 2.40 2.62
C ARG A 36 -14.17 2.29 1.19
N VAL A 37 -12.88 1.96 1.03
CA VAL A 37 -12.27 1.73 -0.27
C VAL A 37 -11.92 0.26 -0.39
N ASP A 38 -12.59 -0.44 -1.29
CA ASP A 38 -12.31 -1.83 -1.61
C ASP A 38 -11.40 -1.90 -2.83
N ARG A 39 -10.26 -2.60 -2.70
CA ARG A 39 -9.29 -2.83 -3.78
C ARG A 39 -9.26 -4.30 -4.12
N LYS A 40 -9.59 -4.61 -5.37
CA LYS A 40 -9.56 -5.97 -5.91
C LYS A 40 -8.49 -6.05 -6.99
N LEU A 41 -7.50 -6.94 -6.81
CA LEU A 41 -6.55 -7.24 -7.88
C LEU A 41 -7.29 -7.89 -9.06
N ILE A 42 -7.17 -7.28 -10.24
CA ILE A 42 -7.75 -7.80 -11.48
C ILE A 42 -6.69 -8.54 -12.29
N GLU A 43 -5.48 -7.98 -12.34
CA GLU A 43 -4.40 -8.46 -13.20
C GLU A 43 -3.06 -8.19 -12.52
N HIS A 44 -2.19 -9.19 -12.57
CA HIS A 44 -0.80 -9.12 -12.21
C HIS A 44 0.04 -9.44 -13.44
N SER A 45 1.03 -8.64 -13.75
CA SER A 45 1.93 -8.84 -14.88
C SER A 45 3.34 -8.36 -14.57
N LEU A 46 4.32 -9.02 -15.15
CA LEU A 46 5.73 -8.62 -15.08
C LEU A 46 6.13 -7.94 -16.40
N GLN A 47 6.94 -6.91 -16.32
CA GLN A 47 7.44 -6.21 -17.50
C GLN A 47 8.97 -6.13 -17.49
N ILE A 48 9.60 -6.57 -18.58
CA ILE A 48 11.05 -6.45 -18.79
C ILE A 48 11.29 -5.31 -19.78
N ASN A 49 11.87 -4.22 -19.30
CA ASN A 49 12.23 -3.07 -20.12
C ASN A 49 13.75 -3.06 -20.37
N ALA A 50 14.14 -3.53 -21.53
CA ALA A 50 15.53 -3.53 -21.99
C ALA A 50 15.88 -2.32 -22.89
N GLY A 51 14.97 -1.32 -22.96
CA GLY A 51 15.07 -0.17 -23.87
C GLY A 51 14.47 -0.45 -25.25
N GLU A 52 14.56 0.53 -26.14
CA GLU A 52 13.93 0.47 -27.47
C GLU A 52 14.61 -0.54 -28.42
N LYS A 53 15.94 -0.68 -28.31
CA LYS A 53 16.70 -1.56 -29.18
C LYS A 53 16.75 -2.99 -28.62
N GLU A 54 16.31 -3.95 -29.40
CA GLU A 54 16.40 -5.38 -29.10
C GLU A 54 17.77 -5.98 -29.44
N VAL A 55 18.65 -5.18 -30.03
CA VAL A 55 20.00 -5.59 -30.40
C VAL A 55 21.01 -4.99 -29.42
N LEU A 56 21.87 -5.85 -28.89
CA LEU A 56 23.03 -5.44 -28.10
C LEU A 56 24.19 -5.07 -29.04
N GLU A 57 24.62 -3.84 -28.92
CA GLU A 57 25.78 -3.27 -29.63
C GLU A 57 26.98 -3.08 -28.71
N LEU A 58 26.74 -3.05 -27.37
CA LEU A 58 27.73 -2.94 -26.31
C LEU A 58 27.59 -4.14 -25.35
N PRO A 59 28.68 -4.53 -24.66
CA PRO A 59 28.66 -5.65 -23.72
C PRO A 59 27.78 -5.40 -22.52
N GLN A 60 27.62 -4.15 -22.13
CA GLN A 60 26.84 -3.74 -20.96
C GLN A 60 25.44 -3.26 -21.33
N ARG A 61 24.44 -3.68 -20.53
CA ARG A 61 23.06 -3.25 -20.65
C ARG A 61 22.39 -3.21 -19.30
N ARG A 62 21.71 -2.11 -19.01
CA ARG A 62 20.79 -2.03 -17.87
C ARG A 62 19.38 -2.40 -18.32
N ILE A 63 18.78 -3.34 -17.62
CA ILE A 63 17.45 -3.86 -17.90
C ILE A 63 16.60 -3.60 -16.67
N LYS A 64 15.49 -2.93 -16.84
CA LYS A 64 14.55 -2.66 -15.74
C LYS A 64 13.45 -3.69 -15.74
N VAL A 65 13.24 -4.32 -14.60
CA VAL A 65 12.14 -5.26 -14.38
C VAL A 65 11.14 -4.62 -13.44
N LEU A 66 9.89 -4.64 -13.84
CA LEU A 66 8.77 -4.04 -13.12
C LEU A 66 7.70 -5.09 -12.84
N ASP A 67 7.17 -5.00 -11.66
CA ASP A 67 6.01 -5.72 -11.17
C ASP A 67 4.79 -4.81 -11.29
N GLN A 68 3.83 -5.19 -12.13
CA GLN A 68 2.68 -4.36 -12.45
C GLN A 68 1.39 -5.00 -11.96
N HIS A 69 0.66 -4.25 -11.15
CA HIS A 69 -0.63 -4.64 -10.63
C HIS A 69 -1.72 -3.71 -11.14
N ARG A 70 -2.83 -4.29 -11.56
CA ARG A 70 -4.03 -3.59 -11.94
C ARG A 70 -5.13 -3.89 -10.95
N TYR A 71 -5.61 -2.86 -10.27
CA TYR A 71 -6.66 -2.97 -9.26
C TYR A 71 -7.96 -2.36 -9.75
N GLU A 72 -9.06 -3.02 -9.48
CA GLU A 72 -10.37 -2.40 -9.46
C GLU A 72 -10.59 -1.81 -8.07
N VAL A 73 -10.74 -0.50 -8.01
CA VAL A 73 -10.97 0.24 -6.78
C VAL A 73 -12.42 0.70 -6.77
N THR A 74 -13.15 0.34 -5.72
CA THR A 74 -14.54 0.74 -5.53
C THR A 74 -14.65 1.50 -4.21
N ASP A 75 -15.14 2.73 -4.29
CA ASP A 75 -15.39 3.57 -3.14
C ASP A 75 -16.84 3.42 -2.71
N PHE A 76 -17.04 3.15 -1.41
CA PHE A 76 -18.36 3.01 -0.80
C PHE A 76 -18.55 4.05 0.30
N GLU A 77 -19.72 4.64 0.33
CA GLU A 77 -20.24 5.34 1.50
C GLU A 77 -21.04 4.33 2.34
N VAL A 78 -20.56 4.05 3.53
CA VAL A 78 -21.20 3.12 4.47
C VAL A 78 -21.89 3.94 5.54
N THR A 79 -23.22 3.87 5.61
CA THR A 79 -24.00 4.51 6.65
C THR A 79 -24.50 3.46 7.63
N ARG A 80 -24.03 3.54 8.87
CA ARG A 80 -24.51 2.67 9.95
C ARG A 80 -25.59 3.39 10.71
N HIS A 81 -26.78 2.80 10.79
CA HIS A 81 -27.92 3.29 11.57
C HIS A 81 -27.98 2.54 12.89
N TYR A 82 -28.00 3.31 13.97
CA TYR A 82 -28.08 2.76 15.32
C TYR A 82 -29.43 3.14 15.95
N ASP A 83 -30.17 2.13 16.42
CA ASP A 83 -31.28 2.33 17.31
C ASP A 83 -30.73 2.58 18.71
N ARG A 84 -31.15 3.72 19.29
CA ARG A 84 -30.77 4.14 20.62
C ARG A 84 -31.96 4.02 21.55
N TYR A 85 -31.74 3.40 22.69
CA TYR A 85 -32.77 3.26 23.70
C TYR A 85 -32.19 3.43 25.10
N THR A 86 -33.07 3.79 26.02
CA THR A 86 -32.77 3.81 27.46
C THR A 86 -33.22 2.51 28.06
N PRO A 87 -32.35 1.70 28.64
CA PRO A 87 -32.76 0.45 29.27
C PRO A 87 -33.68 0.73 30.48
N TYR A 88 -34.76 -0.07 30.59
CA TYR A 88 -35.68 0.01 31.70
C TYR A 88 -35.01 -0.47 33.00
N GLN A 89 -35.14 0.34 34.07
CA GLN A 89 -34.57 0.04 35.39
C GLN A 89 -35.70 0.00 36.45
N PRO A 90 -36.18 -1.17 36.84
CA PRO A 90 -37.33 -1.31 37.70
C PRO A 90 -37.24 -0.63 39.09
N TRP A 91 -36.02 -0.50 39.61
CA TRP A 91 -35.81 0.16 40.92
C TRP A 91 -36.09 1.66 40.87
N ARG A 92 -36.06 2.27 39.70
CA ARG A 92 -36.36 3.70 39.54
C ARG A 92 -37.82 4.04 39.73
N GLU A 93 -38.72 3.11 39.49
CA GLU A 93 -40.14 3.26 39.67
C GLU A 93 -40.50 3.58 41.11
N LEU A 94 -39.68 3.16 42.07
CA LEU A 94 -39.91 3.47 43.50
C LEU A 94 -39.94 4.97 43.79
N TYR A 95 -39.22 5.77 43.02
CA TYR A 95 -39.21 7.24 43.19
C TYR A 95 -39.83 7.98 42.02
N GLU A 96 -39.76 7.47 40.80
CA GLU A 96 -40.27 8.13 39.59
C GLU A 96 -41.81 8.22 39.61
N VAL A 97 -42.48 7.14 40.02
CA VAL A 97 -43.94 7.16 40.13
C VAL A 97 -44.44 8.15 41.17
N PRO A 98 -43.96 8.20 42.41
CA PRO A 98 -44.36 9.22 43.40
C PRO A 98 -43.99 10.64 42.93
N LEU A 99 -42.80 10.81 42.35
CA LEU A 99 -42.35 12.12 41.83
C LEU A 99 -43.19 12.55 40.63
N GLY A 100 -43.53 11.63 39.73
CA GLY A 100 -44.44 11.85 38.62
C GLY A 100 -45.83 12.35 39.06
N ALA A 101 -46.37 11.76 40.08
CA ALA A 101 -47.65 12.22 40.64
C ALA A 101 -47.57 13.65 41.19
N VAL A 102 -46.51 13.96 41.93
CA VAL A 102 -46.29 15.31 42.46
C VAL A 102 -46.07 16.32 41.35
N THR A 103 -45.23 16.01 40.36
CA THR A 103 -44.94 16.92 39.25
C THR A 103 -46.14 17.14 38.31
N LEU A 104 -46.98 16.10 38.13
CA LEU A 104 -48.22 16.23 37.37
C LEU A 104 -49.19 17.22 38.05
N VAL A 105 -49.41 17.04 39.36
CA VAL A 105 -50.25 17.94 40.14
C VAL A 105 -49.69 19.35 40.12
N ALA A 106 -48.39 19.53 40.30
CA ALA A 106 -47.72 20.84 40.21
C ALA A 106 -47.86 21.47 38.82
N GLY A 107 -47.68 20.67 37.74
CA GLY A 107 -47.81 21.13 36.33
C GLY A 107 -49.25 21.55 36.01
N ILE A 108 -50.24 20.79 36.45
CA ILE A 108 -51.67 21.16 36.32
C ILE A 108 -51.95 22.47 37.08
N GLY A 109 -51.46 22.57 38.33
CA GLY A 109 -51.59 23.77 39.15
C GLY A 109 -50.95 24.99 38.49
N ALA A 110 -49.73 24.84 37.93
CA ALA A 110 -49.05 25.88 37.20
C ALA A 110 -49.83 26.35 35.93
N ASN A 111 -50.45 25.41 35.21
CA ASN A 111 -51.31 25.76 34.06
C ASN A 111 -52.53 26.54 34.46
N ILE A 112 -53.18 26.16 35.56
CA ILE A 112 -54.35 26.90 36.11
C ILE A 112 -53.93 28.32 36.50
N LEU A 113 -52.81 28.49 37.18
CA LEU A 113 -52.27 29.82 37.56
C LEU A 113 -51.77 30.63 36.38
N ASN A 114 -51.35 29.99 35.32
CA ASN A 114 -50.86 30.68 34.13
C ASN A 114 -51.96 31.43 33.36
N VAL A 115 -53.20 31.00 33.50
CA VAL A 115 -54.35 31.67 32.87
C VAL A 115 -54.54 33.14 33.39
N PRO A 116 -54.63 33.35 34.70
CA PRO A 116 -54.72 34.72 35.20
C PRO A 116 -53.43 35.53 35.05
N LEU A 117 -52.30 34.86 34.89
CA LEU A 117 -50.97 35.47 34.66
C LEU A 117 -50.69 35.72 33.18
N LEU A 118 -51.72 35.61 32.31
CA LEU A 118 -51.62 35.86 30.86
C LEU A 118 -50.47 35.11 30.16
N GLY A 119 -50.18 33.92 30.60
CA GLY A 119 -49.15 33.10 29.96
C GLY A 119 -47.69 33.43 30.33
N SER A 120 -47.47 34.14 31.44
CA SER A 120 -46.12 34.59 31.84
C SER A 120 -45.25 33.50 32.49
N LEU A 121 -45.80 32.31 32.79
CA LEU A 121 -45.03 31.22 33.32
C LEU A 121 -44.23 30.50 32.20
N PRO A 122 -42.99 30.09 32.48
CA PRO A 122 -42.17 29.38 31.50
C PRO A 122 -42.77 28.02 31.10
N GLU A 123 -42.59 27.62 29.86
CA GLU A 123 -43.10 26.38 29.30
C GLU A 123 -42.63 25.12 30.10
N SER A 124 -41.43 25.17 30.67
CA SER A 124 -40.89 24.11 31.55
C SER A 124 -41.75 23.94 32.81
N ALA A 125 -42.34 24.99 33.37
CA ALA A 125 -43.18 24.89 34.56
C ALA A 125 -44.62 24.47 34.22
N THR A 126 -45.09 24.72 33.02
CA THR A 126 -46.47 24.39 32.57
C THR A 126 -46.50 23.07 31.84
N HIS A 127 -46.00 23.01 30.60
CA HIS A 127 -46.00 21.82 29.78
C HIS A 127 -44.96 20.81 30.22
N GLY A 128 -43.73 21.21 30.55
CA GLY A 128 -42.66 20.33 30.94
C GLY A 128 -42.94 19.53 32.19
N LEU A 129 -43.55 20.12 33.27
CA LEU A 129 -43.93 19.40 34.47
C LEU A 129 -45.07 18.40 34.23
N VAL A 130 -46.02 18.74 33.34
CA VAL A 130 -47.14 17.84 33.01
C VAL A 130 -46.60 16.62 32.23
N VAL A 131 -45.74 16.82 31.22
CA VAL A 131 -45.15 15.74 30.44
C VAL A 131 -44.28 14.82 31.34
N TYR A 132 -43.38 15.42 32.14
CA TYR A 132 -42.55 14.67 33.07
C TYR A 132 -43.43 13.87 34.10
N GLY A 133 -44.51 14.50 34.57
CA GLY A 133 -45.43 13.86 35.49
C GLY A 133 -46.19 12.67 34.87
N LEU A 134 -46.64 12.81 33.62
CA LEU A 134 -47.31 11.74 32.90
C LEU A 134 -46.35 10.59 32.59
N ASP A 135 -45.15 10.91 32.15
CA ASP A 135 -44.11 9.89 31.88
C ASP A 135 -43.71 9.15 33.16
N GLY A 136 -43.55 9.87 34.30
CA GLY A 136 -43.22 9.27 35.60
C GLY A 136 -44.31 8.42 36.20
N LEU A 137 -45.54 8.58 35.79
CA LEU A 137 -46.64 7.72 36.21
C LEU A 137 -46.73 6.40 35.44
N ASN A 138 -45.95 6.20 34.40
CA ASN A 138 -45.87 4.96 33.65
C ASN A 138 -44.90 3.98 34.34
N PRO A 139 -45.37 2.93 35.02
CA PRO A 139 -44.50 2.02 35.78
C PRO A 139 -43.66 1.05 34.91
N PHE A 140 -43.67 1.26 33.60
CA PHE A 140 -42.94 0.39 32.64
C PHE A 140 -41.95 1.19 31.77
N MET A 141 -41.75 2.45 32.12
CA MET A 141 -40.90 3.36 31.34
C MET A 141 -40.19 4.38 32.24
N ASN A 142 -38.88 4.36 32.25
CA ASN A 142 -38.10 5.35 33.00
C ASN A 142 -38.15 6.74 32.31
N VAL A 143 -38.44 7.78 33.06
CA VAL A 143 -38.59 9.16 32.52
C VAL A 143 -37.28 9.77 32.08
N ALA A 144 -36.21 9.51 32.80
CA ALA A 144 -34.93 10.11 32.52
C ALA A 144 -33.85 9.08 32.25
N SER A 145 -33.14 9.24 31.16
CA SER A 145 -32.03 8.33 30.75
C SER A 145 -30.74 8.74 31.40
N ASN A 146 -30.53 9.20 32.50
CA ASN A 146 -29.24 9.51 33.16
C ASN A 146 -27.98 9.59 32.25
N GLY A 147 -28.15 9.98 30.99
CA GLY A 147 -27.09 9.99 29.97
C GLY A 147 -26.60 8.60 29.52
N ARG A 148 -27.14 7.51 30.02
CA ARG A 148 -26.81 6.15 29.60
C ARG A 148 -27.80 5.69 28.55
N SER A 149 -27.37 5.71 27.29
CA SER A 149 -28.12 5.09 26.20
C SER A 149 -27.37 3.88 25.70
N GLU A 150 -28.09 2.80 25.48
CA GLU A 150 -27.57 1.65 24.71
C GLU A 150 -27.86 1.87 23.24
N GLN A 151 -26.99 1.29 22.40
CA GLN A 151 -27.09 1.40 20.95
C GLN A 151 -26.99 0.01 20.35
N ASN A 152 -27.95 -0.30 19.48
CA ASN A 152 -27.90 -1.51 18.67
C ASN A 152 -27.81 -1.12 17.21
N LEU A 153 -26.95 -1.81 16.46
CA LEU A 153 -26.88 -1.64 15.01
C LEU A 153 -28.21 -2.10 14.39
N ALA A 154 -28.93 -1.19 13.79
CA ALA A 154 -30.23 -1.48 13.18
C ALA A 154 -30.08 -1.87 11.71
N SER A 155 -29.31 -1.09 10.94
CA SER A 155 -29.05 -1.37 9.54
C SER A 155 -27.70 -0.82 9.10
N ILE A 156 -27.18 -1.36 8.01
CA ILE A 156 -26.02 -0.86 7.30
C ILE A 156 -26.46 -0.63 5.87
N ASP A 157 -26.35 0.62 5.44
CA ASP A 157 -26.60 1.00 4.05
C ASP A 157 -25.28 1.26 3.38
N GLU A 158 -24.98 0.52 2.32
CA GLU A 158 -23.78 0.68 1.50
C GLU A 158 -24.18 1.27 0.15
N LYS A 159 -23.62 2.41 -0.17
CA LYS A 159 -23.81 3.06 -1.44
C LYS A 159 -22.48 3.14 -2.17
N GLN A 160 -22.41 2.54 -3.34
CA GLN A 160 -21.26 2.68 -4.22
C GLN A 160 -21.21 4.11 -4.76
N LEU A 161 -20.09 4.79 -4.53
CA LEU A 161 -19.86 6.17 -5.00
C LEU A 161 -19.16 6.18 -6.35
N ASP A 162 -18.03 5.46 -6.44
CA ASP A 162 -17.19 5.46 -7.63
C ASP A 162 -16.58 4.07 -7.86
N LYS A 163 -16.22 3.83 -9.12
CA LYS A 163 -15.51 2.62 -9.54
C LYS A 163 -14.46 2.99 -10.58
N ARG A 164 -13.20 2.81 -10.24
CA ARG A 164 -12.06 3.15 -11.10
C ARG A 164 -11.04 2.02 -11.18
N VAL A 165 -10.18 2.11 -12.17
CA VAL A 165 -9.04 1.20 -12.32
C VAL A 165 -7.77 1.94 -11.97
N GLU A 166 -7.00 1.39 -11.03
CA GLU A 166 -5.71 1.91 -10.63
C GLU A 166 -4.59 0.97 -11.10
N TYR A 167 -3.51 1.57 -11.59
CA TYR A 167 -2.31 0.84 -11.99
C TYR A 167 -1.18 1.16 -11.01
N THR A 168 -0.55 0.12 -10.50
CA THR A 168 0.63 0.25 -9.66
C THR A 168 1.78 -0.47 -10.33
N SER A 169 2.94 0.17 -10.40
CA SER A 169 4.16 -0.41 -10.95
C SER A 169 5.27 -0.29 -9.92
N LEU A 170 5.74 -1.42 -9.43
CA LEU A 170 6.78 -1.53 -8.43
C LEU A 170 8.06 -2.08 -9.07
N PRO A 171 9.25 -1.73 -8.56
CA PRO A 171 10.49 -2.37 -9.00
C PRO A 171 10.51 -3.84 -8.55
N TRP A 172 10.96 -4.73 -9.42
CA TRP A 172 11.27 -6.13 -9.10
C TRP A 172 12.61 -6.19 -8.35
N ALA A 173 12.61 -5.73 -7.09
CA ALA A 173 13.82 -5.47 -6.32
C ALA A 173 14.39 -6.74 -5.67
N GLU A 174 15.72 -6.92 -5.78
CA GLU A 174 16.48 -8.00 -5.13
C GLU A 174 15.92 -9.42 -5.43
N ARG A 175 15.33 -9.58 -6.60
CA ARG A 175 14.70 -10.85 -7.01
C ARG A 175 15.42 -11.46 -8.20
N PRO A 176 15.37 -12.79 -8.35
CA PRO A 176 16.08 -13.50 -9.39
C PRO A 176 15.50 -13.25 -10.79
N VAL A 177 16.40 -13.21 -11.76
CA VAL A 177 16.14 -13.14 -13.19
C VAL A 177 16.99 -14.19 -13.87
N GLU A 178 16.38 -15.11 -14.60
CA GLU A 178 17.09 -16.10 -15.40
C GLU A 178 17.52 -15.48 -16.73
N VAL A 179 18.81 -15.57 -17.04
CA VAL A 179 19.37 -15.17 -18.34
C VAL A 179 19.96 -16.41 -19.00
N LYS A 180 19.38 -16.80 -20.14
CA LYS A 180 19.85 -17.92 -20.93
C LYS A 180 20.69 -17.42 -22.10
N ALA A 181 21.94 -17.88 -22.16
CA ALA A 181 22.89 -17.60 -23.22
C ALA A 181 23.24 -18.89 -23.96
N GLY A 182 22.62 -19.13 -25.10
CA GLY A 182 22.80 -20.41 -25.82
C GLY A 182 22.31 -21.62 -25.01
N LYS A 183 23.24 -22.47 -24.53
CA LYS A 183 22.93 -23.62 -23.67
C LYS A 183 23.08 -23.34 -22.18
N ALA A 184 23.81 -22.28 -21.83
CA ALA A 184 24.05 -21.89 -20.44
C ALA A 184 22.84 -21.10 -19.88
N ARG A 185 22.64 -21.24 -18.57
CA ARG A 185 21.63 -20.50 -17.82
C ARG A 185 22.29 -19.88 -16.60
N TYR A 186 21.99 -18.62 -16.38
CA TYR A 186 22.52 -17.83 -15.29
C TYR A 186 21.36 -17.24 -14.51
N GLU A 187 21.48 -17.24 -13.22
CA GLU A 187 20.55 -16.55 -12.33
C GLU A 187 21.23 -15.29 -11.81
N LEU A 188 20.68 -14.15 -12.15
CA LEU A 188 21.17 -12.84 -11.74
C LEU A 188 20.15 -12.18 -10.85
N LEU A 189 20.60 -11.32 -9.93
CA LEU A 189 19.72 -10.55 -9.06
C LEU A 189 19.56 -9.12 -9.57
N THR A 190 18.35 -8.60 -9.46
CA THR A 190 18.10 -7.17 -9.66
C THR A 190 18.57 -6.37 -8.45
N ASP A 191 18.86 -5.09 -8.65
CA ASP A 191 19.13 -4.16 -7.56
C ASP A 191 17.84 -3.71 -6.83
N GLN A 192 17.98 -2.86 -5.81
CA GLN A 192 16.86 -2.29 -5.04
C GLN A 192 15.86 -1.48 -5.89
N ASN A 193 16.27 -1.04 -7.08
CA ASN A 193 15.44 -0.28 -8.01
C ASN A 193 14.87 -1.15 -9.14
N GLY A 194 15.08 -2.47 -9.07
CA GLY A 194 14.65 -3.42 -10.08
C GLY A 194 15.48 -3.40 -11.37
N PHE A 195 16.73 -2.89 -11.33
CA PHE A 195 17.62 -2.96 -12.46
C PHE A 195 18.48 -4.22 -12.41
N LEU A 196 18.54 -4.91 -13.53
CA LEU A 196 19.49 -5.96 -13.81
C LEU A 196 20.65 -5.35 -14.61
N ARG A 197 21.87 -5.43 -14.09
CA ARG A 197 23.09 -5.10 -14.83
C ARG A 197 23.54 -6.34 -15.60
N LEU A 198 23.42 -6.29 -16.90
CA LEU A 198 23.95 -7.31 -17.81
C LEU A 198 25.30 -6.82 -18.30
N ASN A 199 26.38 -7.57 -18.02
CA ASN A 199 27.70 -7.33 -18.61
C ASN A 199 28.25 -8.67 -19.16
N LEU A 200 28.48 -8.72 -20.47
CA LEU A 200 28.92 -9.93 -21.15
C LEU A 200 30.41 -10.24 -20.98
N LEU A 201 31.16 -9.31 -20.39
CA LEU A 201 32.61 -9.48 -20.10
C LEU A 201 32.89 -9.76 -18.63
N GLU A 202 31.89 -9.69 -17.75
CA GLU A 202 32.00 -10.01 -16.32
C GLU A 202 31.38 -11.35 -15.99
N ASP A 203 31.69 -11.86 -14.81
CA ASP A 203 30.99 -13.00 -14.24
C ASP A 203 29.47 -12.79 -14.16
N PRO A 204 28.67 -13.81 -14.48
CA PRO A 204 29.03 -15.20 -14.77
C PRO A 204 29.30 -15.50 -16.26
N PHE A 205 29.33 -14.50 -17.13
CA PHE A 205 29.47 -14.68 -18.58
C PHE A 205 30.95 -14.84 -19.03
N ALA A 206 31.87 -14.26 -18.30
CA ALA A 206 33.30 -14.25 -18.62
C ALA A 206 33.92 -15.65 -18.81
N GLY A 207 33.42 -16.66 -18.09
CA GLY A 207 33.91 -18.05 -18.16
C GLY A 207 33.33 -18.87 -19.32
N HIS A 208 32.47 -18.29 -20.18
CA HIS A 208 31.82 -18.99 -21.30
C HIS A 208 32.22 -18.39 -22.64
N ASP A 209 32.18 -19.20 -23.69
CA ASP A 209 32.35 -18.70 -25.08
C ASP A 209 31.10 -17.87 -25.48
N ILE A 210 30.98 -16.68 -24.89
CA ILE A 210 29.90 -15.77 -25.15
C ILE A 210 29.94 -15.18 -26.57
N SER A 211 31.11 -15.22 -27.22
CA SER A 211 31.29 -14.78 -28.60
C SER A 211 30.48 -15.62 -29.59
N GLY A 212 30.19 -16.88 -29.25
CA GLY A 212 29.30 -17.75 -30.00
C GLY A 212 27.83 -17.52 -29.79
N VAL A 213 27.43 -16.73 -28.74
CA VAL A 213 26.05 -16.55 -28.38
C VAL A 213 25.38 -15.45 -29.22
N GLY A 214 24.41 -15.83 -30.02
CA GLY A 214 23.66 -14.91 -30.88
C GLY A 214 22.45 -14.26 -30.22
N LYS A 215 21.94 -14.83 -29.14
CA LYS A 215 20.73 -14.38 -28.42
C LYS A 215 20.85 -14.61 -26.93
N LEU A 216 20.24 -13.71 -26.16
CA LEU A 216 20.05 -13.83 -24.73
C LEU A 216 18.55 -13.83 -24.46
N ASP A 217 18.05 -14.87 -23.84
CA ASP A 217 16.66 -14.95 -23.40
C ASP A 217 16.61 -14.64 -21.91
N ILE A 218 15.88 -13.60 -21.56
CA ILE A 218 15.71 -13.10 -20.19
C ILE A 218 14.33 -13.51 -19.73
N THR A 219 14.25 -14.22 -18.61
CA THR A 219 13.02 -14.72 -18.06
C THR A 219 12.90 -14.31 -16.60
N VAL A 220 11.72 -13.79 -16.25
CA VAL A 220 11.34 -13.46 -14.88
C VAL A 220 10.09 -14.24 -14.55
N ILE A 221 10.07 -14.89 -13.39
CA ILE A 221 8.93 -15.68 -12.91
C ILE A 221 8.63 -15.26 -11.48
N ASP A 222 7.38 -14.89 -11.21
CA ASP A 222 6.94 -14.68 -9.84
C ASP A 222 6.72 -16.04 -9.16
N PRO A 223 7.36 -16.30 -8.02
CA PRO A 223 7.19 -17.57 -7.31
C PRO A 223 5.79 -17.75 -6.70
N GLU A 224 5.05 -16.65 -6.46
CA GLU A 224 3.76 -16.69 -5.77
C GLU A 224 2.63 -17.16 -6.69
N ASP A 225 2.52 -16.59 -7.87
CA ASP A 225 1.40 -16.87 -8.81
C ASP A 225 1.87 -17.42 -10.17
N GLN A 226 3.17 -17.64 -10.35
CA GLN A 226 3.80 -18.16 -11.57
C GLN A 226 3.64 -17.21 -12.78
N THR A 227 3.32 -15.94 -12.53
CA THR A 227 3.31 -14.92 -13.59
C THR A 227 4.70 -14.81 -14.19
N LYS A 228 4.75 -14.82 -15.53
CA LYS A 228 6.01 -14.90 -16.28
C LYS A 228 6.13 -13.76 -17.27
N ALA A 229 7.32 -13.17 -17.38
CA ALA A 229 7.70 -12.30 -18.49
C ALA A 229 8.97 -12.83 -19.17
N GLU A 230 9.04 -12.66 -20.47
CA GLU A 230 10.18 -13.06 -21.30
C GLU A 230 10.57 -11.93 -22.25
N ARG A 231 11.87 -11.76 -22.44
CA ARG A 231 12.43 -10.81 -23.41
C ARG A 231 13.69 -11.41 -24.04
N THR A 232 13.77 -11.35 -25.35
CA THR A 232 14.96 -11.81 -26.08
C THR A 232 15.75 -10.61 -26.57
N LEU A 233 17.05 -10.61 -26.31
CA LEU A 233 18.01 -9.65 -26.85
C LEU A 233 18.92 -10.36 -27.85
N THR A 234 19.12 -9.75 -29.01
CA THR A 234 20.02 -10.27 -30.04
C THR A 234 21.40 -9.64 -29.88
N VAL A 235 22.44 -10.47 -29.78
CA VAL A 235 23.83 -10.01 -29.74
C VAL A 235 24.29 -9.74 -31.17
N SER A 236 24.68 -8.50 -31.48
CA SER A 236 25.11 -8.15 -32.84
C SER A 236 26.36 -8.92 -33.24
N ARG A 237 26.52 -9.17 -34.56
CA ARG A 237 27.71 -9.84 -35.08
C ARG A 237 28.99 -9.06 -34.77
N SER A 238 28.88 -7.71 -34.86
CA SER A 238 29.99 -6.81 -34.54
C SER A 238 30.41 -6.94 -33.10
N LEU A 239 29.42 -6.96 -32.16
CA LEU A 239 29.72 -7.12 -30.73
C LEU A 239 30.39 -8.48 -30.47
N ARG A 240 29.88 -9.59 -31.05
CA ARG A 240 30.45 -10.93 -30.86
C ARG A 240 31.94 -11.01 -31.26
N SER A 241 32.33 -10.39 -32.37
CA SER A 241 33.73 -10.35 -32.77
C SER A 241 34.61 -9.53 -31.82
N LYS A 242 34.06 -8.45 -31.24
CA LYS A 242 34.75 -7.63 -30.24
C LYS A 242 34.87 -8.30 -28.89
N LEU A 243 33.87 -9.08 -28.47
CA LEU A 243 33.87 -9.79 -27.19
C LEU A 243 35.02 -10.78 -27.06
N LEU A 244 35.33 -11.50 -28.14
CA LEU A 244 36.47 -12.43 -28.13
C LEU A 244 37.79 -11.71 -27.89
N GLU A 245 38.06 -10.66 -28.67
CA GLU A 245 39.29 -9.86 -28.55
C GLU A 245 39.35 -9.16 -27.18
N ALA A 246 38.23 -8.61 -26.71
CA ALA A 246 38.17 -7.94 -25.41
C ALA A 246 38.44 -8.89 -24.25
N HIS A 247 37.92 -10.12 -24.32
CA HIS A 247 38.17 -11.16 -23.31
C HIS A 247 39.67 -11.47 -23.20
N GLU A 248 40.35 -11.66 -24.33
CA GLU A 248 41.80 -11.88 -24.37
C GLU A 248 42.57 -10.67 -23.77
N LEU A 249 42.16 -9.45 -24.10
CA LEU A 249 42.79 -8.23 -23.57
C LEU A 249 42.63 -8.05 -22.07
N ILE A 250 41.52 -8.49 -21.48
CA ILE A 250 41.20 -8.30 -20.07
C ILE A 250 41.76 -9.46 -19.22
N TYR A 251 41.54 -10.70 -19.64
CA TYR A 251 41.76 -11.89 -18.81
C TYR A 251 43.04 -12.69 -19.11
N ASP A 252 43.75 -12.44 -20.22
CA ASP A 252 45.04 -13.04 -20.43
C ASP A 252 46.00 -12.62 -19.33
N ASP A 253 46.94 -13.52 -18.98
CA ASP A 253 47.94 -13.30 -17.97
C ASP A 253 48.67 -11.96 -18.23
N LEU A 254 48.72 -11.13 -17.22
CA LEU A 254 49.50 -9.91 -17.20
C LEU A 254 50.97 -10.37 -16.98
N GLU A 255 51.78 -10.33 -18.05
CA GLU A 255 53.22 -10.50 -17.88
C GLU A 255 53.73 -9.41 -16.94
N GLU A 256 54.44 -9.82 -15.87
CA GLU A 256 55.01 -8.91 -14.91
C GLU A 256 55.89 -7.86 -15.62
N ASP A 257 55.69 -6.59 -15.34
CA ASP A 257 56.49 -5.41 -15.75
C ASP A 257 56.50 -5.06 -17.25
N ASP A 258 55.59 -5.58 -18.10
CA ASP A 258 55.47 -5.15 -19.49
C ASP A 258 54.51 -3.97 -19.70
N VAL A 259 54.96 -2.76 -19.37
CA VAL A 259 54.21 -1.50 -19.53
C VAL A 259 53.69 -1.31 -20.96
N THR A 260 54.48 -1.74 -21.97
CA THR A 260 54.08 -1.58 -23.38
C THR A 260 52.86 -2.40 -23.72
N ARG A 261 52.77 -3.64 -23.22
CA ARG A 261 51.61 -4.50 -23.40
C ARG A 261 50.39 -3.94 -22.63
N TRP A 262 50.58 -3.45 -21.42
CA TRP A 262 49.50 -2.84 -20.64
C TRP A 262 48.89 -1.65 -21.37
N VAL A 263 49.73 -0.75 -21.84
CA VAL A 263 49.28 0.41 -22.66
C VAL A 263 48.54 -0.02 -23.90
N HIS A 264 49.06 -1.06 -24.59
CA HIS A 264 48.39 -1.63 -25.76
C HIS A 264 47.00 -2.19 -25.45
N ARG A 265 46.84 -2.94 -24.36
CA ARG A 265 45.56 -3.49 -23.94
C ARG A 265 44.53 -2.43 -23.66
N VAL A 266 44.87 -1.41 -22.83
CA VAL A 266 43.98 -0.29 -22.50
C VAL A 266 43.57 0.48 -23.74
N LYS A 267 44.57 0.84 -24.61
CA LYS A 267 44.30 1.56 -25.83
C LYS A 267 43.42 0.75 -26.79
N ARG A 268 43.69 -0.54 -26.94
CA ARG A 268 42.98 -1.43 -27.86
C ARG A 268 41.53 -1.61 -27.46
N LEU A 269 41.20 -1.71 -26.16
CA LEU A 269 39.84 -1.73 -25.65
C LEU A 269 39.09 -0.42 -26.04
N SER A 270 39.72 0.74 -25.86
CA SER A 270 39.14 2.01 -26.30
C SER A 270 38.90 2.06 -27.81
N GLU A 271 39.86 1.59 -28.64
CA GLU A 271 39.69 1.49 -30.09
C GLU A 271 38.54 0.56 -30.51
N LEU A 272 38.24 -0.46 -29.74
CA LEU A 272 37.07 -1.33 -29.92
C LEU A 272 35.75 -0.62 -29.55
N GLY A 273 35.82 0.59 -28.97
CA GLY A 273 34.68 1.33 -28.44
C GLY A 273 34.16 0.77 -27.12
N LEU A 274 35.04 0.17 -26.34
CA LEU A 274 34.79 -0.40 -25.00
C LEU A 274 35.45 0.52 -23.96
N GLU A 275 34.96 1.76 -23.88
CA GLU A 275 35.57 2.82 -23.06
C GLU A 275 35.47 2.53 -21.56
N GLU A 276 34.40 1.88 -21.12
CA GLU A 276 34.17 1.56 -19.72
C GLU A 276 35.15 0.47 -19.26
N GLU A 277 35.29 -0.60 -20.05
CA GLU A 277 36.24 -1.68 -19.82
C GLU A 277 37.70 -1.21 -19.92
N SER A 278 37.99 -0.30 -20.87
CA SER A 278 39.29 0.33 -20.99
C SER A 278 39.65 1.13 -19.73
N SER A 279 38.71 1.92 -19.20
CA SER A 279 38.91 2.71 -17.98
C SER A 279 39.05 1.83 -16.75
N GLU A 280 38.31 0.74 -16.67
CA GLU A 280 38.40 -0.19 -15.56
C GLU A 280 39.75 -0.94 -15.56
N LEU A 281 40.20 -1.43 -16.72
CA LEU A 281 41.52 -2.04 -16.83
C LEU A 281 42.63 -1.06 -16.45
N GLU A 282 42.55 0.20 -16.89
CA GLU A 282 43.48 1.25 -16.51
C GLU A 282 43.54 1.45 -15.00
N GLN A 283 42.40 1.54 -14.34
CA GLN A 283 42.33 1.69 -12.90
C GLN A 283 42.93 0.49 -12.16
N ASN A 284 42.63 -0.71 -12.60
CA ASN A 284 43.17 -1.94 -12.02
C ASN A 284 44.70 -2.01 -12.17
N LEU A 285 45.25 -1.59 -13.30
CA LEU A 285 46.70 -1.51 -13.52
C LEU A 285 47.38 -0.43 -12.64
N ILE A 286 46.72 0.73 -12.45
CA ILE A 286 47.21 1.75 -11.52
C ILE A 286 47.20 1.24 -10.08
N GLU A 287 46.17 0.50 -9.68
CA GLU A 287 46.09 -0.09 -8.35
C GLU A 287 47.14 -1.22 -8.16
N LEU A 288 47.33 -2.07 -9.16
CA LEU A 288 48.35 -3.14 -9.15
C LEU A 288 49.75 -2.56 -8.95
N THR A 289 50.05 -1.44 -9.59
CA THR A 289 51.35 -0.76 -9.53
C THR A 289 51.48 0.23 -8.33
N HIS A 290 50.49 0.29 -7.44
CA HIS A 290 50.49 1.22 -6.30
C HIS A 290 51.74 1.10 -5.40
N ASN A 291 52.27 -0.14 -5.25
CA ASN A 291 53.45 -0.41 -4.44
C ASN A 291 54.79 -0.12 -5.14
N ASP A 292 54.76 0.17 -6.47
CA ASP A 292 55.92 0.54 -7.27
C ASP A 292 55.68 1.86 -8.02
N PRO A 293 56.04 3.00 -7.38
CA PRO A 293 55.81 4.32 -7.96
C PRO A 293 56.58 4.60 -9.26
N GLU A 294 57.71 3.91 -9.50
CA GLU A 294 58.45 4.07 -10.77
C GLU A 294 57.72 3.40 -11.91
N LEU A 295 57.28 2.18 -11.74
CA LEU A 295 56.48 1.44 -12.70
C LEU A 295 55.13 2.09 -12.98
N GLN A 296 54.47 2.62 -11.96
CA GLN A 296 53.22 3.38 -12.06
C GLN A 296 53.41 4.64 -12.91
N ASN A 297 54.43 5.44 -12.64
CA ASN A 297 54.74 6.65 -13.42
C ASN A 297 55.09 6.32 -14.86
N GLU A 298 55.87 5.23 -15.10
CA GLU A 298 56.18 4.76 -16.45
C GLU A 298 54.92 4.42 -17.23
N PHE A 299 54.01 3.63 -16.62
CA PHE A 299 52.69 3.26 -17.21
C PHE A 299 51.84 4.48 -17.55
N VAL A 300 51.60 5.38 -16.57
CA VAL A 300 50.78 6.57 -16.79
C VAL A 300 51.37 7.52 -17.84
N THR A 301 52.69 7.66 -17.86
CA THR A 301 53.39 8.48 -18.90
C THR A 301 53.27 7.84 -20.28
N ALA A 302 53.48 6.56 -20.41
CA ALA A 302 53.38 5.83 -21.66
C ALA A 302 51.94 5.83 -22.17
N LEU A 303 50.93 5.64 -21.28
CA LEU A 303 49.51 5.70 -21.63
C LEU A 303 49.08 7.11 -22.10
N SER A 304 49.50 8.18 -21.40
CA SER A 304 49.25 9.57 -21.80
C SER A 304 49.80 9.86 -23.16
N LYS A 305 51.01 9.38 -23.47
CA LYS A 305 51.62 9.53 -24.78
C LYS A 305 50.89 8.76 -25.89
N ALA A 306 50.40 7.56 -25.55
CA ALA A 306 49.68 6.69 -26.50
C ALA A 306 48.27 7.15 -26.81
N THR A 307 47.58 7.77 -25.82
CA THR A 307 46.19 8.23 -25.93
C THR A 307 46.10 9.72 -26.33
N GLY A 308 47.20 10.47 -26.19
CA GLY A 308 47.21 11.92 -26.45
C GLY A 308 46.49 12.77 -25.37
N THR A 309 46.05 12.16 -24.30
CA THR A 309 45.34 12.81 -23.19
C THR A 309 46.27 12.91 -21.97
N PRO A 310 46.53 14.11 -21.42
CA PRO A 310 47.33 14.23 -20.21
C PRO A 310 46.58 13.59 -19.05
N LYS A 311 47.16 12.53 -18.46
CA LYS A 311 46.61 11.87 -17.27
C LYS A 311 47.48 12.26 -16.08
N THR A 312 46.79 12.65 -14.99
CA THR A 312 47.46 13.04 -13.75
C THR A 312 47.04 12.01 -12.69
N ILE A 313 48.00 11.47 -11.97
CA ILE A 313 47.73 10.62 -10.79
C ILE A 313 47.10 11.53 -9.74
N SER A 314 45.82 11.33 -9.42
CA SER A 314 45.24 11.93 -8.23
C SER A 314 45.79 11.23 -7.01
N GLN A 315 46.61 11.96 -6.23
CA GLN A 315 47.12 11.53 -4.94
C GLN A 315 46.01 11.37 -3.92
#